data_c8e1278bfb7b77cacfc91f7032c27ca2
#
_entry.id   c8e1278bfb7b77cacfc91f7032c27ca2
#
_cell.length_a   1.000
_cell.length_b   1.000
_cell.length_c   1.000
_cell.angle_alpha   90.00
_cell.angle_beta   90.00
_cell.angle_gamma   90.00
#
_symmetry.space_group_name_H-M   'P 1'
#
loop_
_entity.id
_entity.type
_entity.pdbx_description
1 polymer ?
#
loop_
_entity_poly.entity_id
_entity_poly.type
_entity_poly.pdbx_seq_one_letter_code
_entity_poly.pdbx_strand_id
1 'polypeptide(L)'
;LVIGGINDDKNNMKLIIADLKDCYGINAKVIEKDIDKSGNGKYVLKSKEKKPIEFIVIKKFGSYTFDYFDRILKCEYENSSNDIKQTFETHEEYNVNGEFEYNLNANASSLSDIDNIVHKYVQMRDNAGKHFGYNWNVNINFDGMTEKIWSMGSNEDEESIARRVKCEYVVAKVNGGDNTKFTAEEITRYYKPYSLKVFINGKEVYTTIMNQQVQQTALYSYSEEDYTMPISALGEIEVVQITYNKYSMPLELTFKDKTYKIGGSTVDLENSTIPTYVEVQTLKQIIGAKLEFNYKEQKLNIVVK
;
A
#
# COMPACT_ATOMS: atom_id res chain seq x y z
N LEU A 1 -3.72 -14.02 -13.04
CA LEU A 1 -2.88 -14.38 -14.23
C LEU A 1 -3.77 -15.15 -15.21
N VAL A 2 -4.03 -14.58 -16.38
CA VAL A 2 -4.81 -15.24 -17.43
C VAL A 2 -3.88 -16.12 -18.25
N ILE A 3 -4.04 -17.43 -18.14
CA ILE A 3 -3.34 -18.38 -18.99
C ILE A 3 -4.33 -18.87 -20.07
N GLY A 4 -3.97 -18.69 -21.33
CA GLY A 4 -4.78 -18.95 -22.51
C GLY A 4 -5.25 -20.40 -22.65
N GLY A 5 -6.44 -20.55 -23.25
CA GLY A 5 -7.26 -21.73 -23.28
C GLY A 5 -6.62 -23.01 -23.81
N ILE A 6 -6.84 -24.09 -23.07
CA ILE A 6 -6.70 -25.46 -23.52
C ILE A 6 -7.99 -26.20 -23.13
N ASN A 7 -8.62 -26.82 -24.11
CA ASN A 7 -9.97 -27.38 -24.08
C ASN A 7 -10.09 -28.81 -23.51
N ASP A 8 -9.20 -29.22 -22.58
CA ASP A 8 -9.29 -30.55 -21.98
C ASP A 8 -9.23 -30.46 -20.45
N ASP A 9 -10.28 -30.82 -19.76
CA ASP A 9 -10.47 -30.71 -18.32
C ASP A 9 -9.33 -31.37 -17.51
N LYS A 10 -8.90 -32.56 -17.91
CA LYS A 10 -7.79 -33.27 -17.23
C LYS A 10 -6.45 -32.54 -17.35
N ASN A 11 -6.20 -31.90 -18.51
CA ASN A 11 -4.98 -31.15 -18.72
C ASN A 11 -5.00 -29.81 -17.97
N ASN A 12 -6.14 -29.15 -17.94
CA ASN A 12 -6.30 -27.88 -17.21
C ASN A 12 -6.03 -28.02 -15.71
N MET A 13 -6.56 -29.07 -15.08
CA MET A 13 -6.34 -29.27 -13.65
C MET A 13 -4.90 -29.67 -13.32
N LYS A 14 -4.25 -30.43 -14.19
CA LYS A 14 -2.80 -30.71 -14.05
C LYS A 14 -1.96 -29.44 -14.16
N LEU A 15 -2.33 -28.53 -15.08
CA LEU A 15 -1.65 -27.24 -15.21
C LEU A 15 -1.86 -26.36 -13.96
N ILE A 16 -3.08 -26.29 -13.44
CA ILE A 16 -3.34 -25.56 -12.20
C ILE A 16 -2.54 -26.11 -11.02
N ILE A 17 -2.48 -27.46 -10.87
CA ILE A 17 -1.68 -28.10 -9.82
C ILE A 17 -0.18 -27.83 -10.01
N ALA A 18 0.30 -27.83 -11.24
CA ALA A 18 1.69 -27.49 -11.54
C ALA A 18 1.99 -26.02 -11.20
N ASP A 19 1.09 -25.10 -11.58
CA ASP A 19 1.22 -23.68 -11.29
C ASP A 19 1.17 -23.39 -9.79
N LEU A 20 0.23 -24.03 -9.06
CA LEU A 20 0.18 -23.96 -7.58
C LEU A 20 1.51 -24.38 -6.94
N LYS A 21 2.15 -25.44 -7.50
CA LYS A 21 3.44 -25.92 -7.01
C LYS A 21 4.57 -24.96 -7.38
N ASP A 22 4.63 -24.53 -8.63
CA ASP A 22 5.78 -23.80 -9.19
C ASP A 22 5.76 -22.32 -8.76
N CYS A 23 4.57 -21.68 -8.70
CA CYS A 23 4.43 -20.29 -8.33
C CYS A 23 4.25 -20.07 -6.84
N TYR A 24 3.59 -21.00 -6.13
CA TYR A 24 3.20 -20.83 -4.72
C TYR A 24 3.78 -21.88 -3.79
N GLY A 25 4.51 -22.87 -4.29
CA GLY A 25 5.07 -23.96 -3.49
C GLY A 25 4.04 -24.97 -2.95
N ILE A 26 2.78 -24.90 -3.42
CA ILE A 26 1.67 -25.71 -2.90
C ILE A 26 1.61 -27.05 -3.60
N ASN A 27 2.05 -28.11 -2.91
CA ASN A 27 1.85 -29.47 -3.40
C ASN A 27 0.46 -29.99 -2.96
N ALA A 28 -0.41 -30.26 -3.93
CA ALA A 28 -1.78 -30.67 -3.64
C ALA A 28 -2.26 -31.82 -4.53
N LYS A 29 -3.39 -32.41 -4.16
CA LYS A 29 -4.16 -33.36 -4.96
C LYS A 29 -5.63 -32.99 -4.92
N VAL A 30 -6.35 -33.23 -5.99
CA VAL A 30 -7.81 -33.09 -6.05
C VAL A 30 -8.43 -34.23 -5.26
N ILE A 31 -9.36 -33.90 -4.36
CA ILE A 31 -10.15 -34.88 -3.59
C ILE A 31 -11.62 -34.88 -3.99
N GLU A 32 -12.14 -33.72 -4.45
CA GLU A 32 -13.52 -33.59 -4.90
C GLU A 32 -13.59 -32.58 -6.07
N LYS A 33 -14.59 -32.73 -6.93
CA LYS A 33 -14.87 -31.76 -8.00
C LYS A 33 -16.37 -31.65 -8.27
N ASP A 34 -16.80 -30.41 -8.48
CA ASP A 34 -18.13 -30.04 -8.94
C ASP A 34 -17.98 -29.07 -10.11
N ILE A 35 -18.07 -29.61 -11.34
CA ILE A 35 -17.70 -28.90 -12.57
C ILE A 35 -18.72 -29.11 -13.67
N ASP A 36 -18.86 -28.10 -14.53
CA ASP A 36 -19.67 -28.19 -15.76
C ASP A 36 -18.92 -28.98 -16.87
N LYS A 37 -19.59 -29.11 -18.04
CA LYS A 37 -19.03 -29.83 -19.21
C LYS A 37 -17.79 -29.15 -19.79
N SER A 38 -17.58 -27.87 -19.48
CA SER A 38 -16.41 -27.07 -19.92
C SER A 38 -15.27 -27.09 -18.89
N GLY A 39 -15.41 -27.86 -17.80
CA GLY A 39 -14.43 -27.95 -16.72
C GLY A 39 -14.34 -26.70 -15.85
N ASN A 40 -15.33 -25.79 -15.93
CA ASN A 40 -15.44 -24.70 -14.99
C ASN A 40 -16.19 -25.16 -13.74
N GLY A 41 -15.85 -24.61 -12.60
CA GLY A 41 -16.51 -24.93 -11.34
C GLY A 41 -15.56 -25.02 -10.17
N LYS A 42 -15.97 -25.77 -9.18
CA LYS A 42 -15.28 -25.90 -7.90
C LYS A 42 -14.51 -27.20 -7.81
N TYR A 43 -13.26 -27.10 -7.39
CA TYR A 43 -12.43 -28.24 -7.03
C TYR A 43 -12.04 -28.12 -5.56
N VAL A 44 -12.11 -29.21 -4.83
CA VAL A 44 -11.55 -29.29 -3.47
C VAL A 44 -10.23 -30.01 -3.56
N LEU A 45 -9.19 -29.35 -3.09
CA LEU A 45 -7.82 -29.86 -3.08
C LEU A 45 -7.38 -30.11 -1.64
N LYS A 46 -6.43 -31.04 -1.48
CA LYS A 46 -5.77 -31.29 -0.21
C LYS A 46 -4.27 -31.20 -0.39
N SER A 47 -3.62 -30.37 0.42
CA SER A 47 -2.16 -30.24 0.43
C SER A 47 -1.48 -31.54 0.88
N LYS A 48 -0.21 -31.74 0.45
CA LYS A 48 0.58 -32.95 0.79
C LYS A 48 1.57 -32.70 1.94
N GLU A 49 1.36 -31.67 2.72
CA GLU A 49 2.21 -31.27 3.84
C GLU A 49 1.99 -32.14 5.08
N LYS A 50 2.84 -31.97 6.12
CA LYS A 50 2.71 -32.72 7.39
C LYS A 50 1.36 -32.49 8.07
N LYS A 51 0.83 -31.26 7.99
CA LYS A 51 -0.53 -30.90 8.39
C LYS A 51 -1.30 -30.55 7.13
N PRO A 52 -2.00 -31.51 6.51
CA PRO A 52 -2.69 -31.26 5.26
C PRO A 52 -3.85 -30.26 5.43
N ILE A 53 -3.93 -29.30 4.52
CA ILE A 53 -5.00 -28.30 4.46
C ILE A 53 -5.90 -28.63 3.28
N GLU A 54 -7.20 -28.64 3.52
CA GLU A 54 -8.21 -28.72 2.47
C GLU A 54 -8.61 -27.32 2.05
N PHE A 55 -8.54 -27.05 0.74
CA PHE A 55 -8.80 -25.74 0.18
C PHE A 55 -9.55 -25.85 -1.15
N ILE A 56 -10.13 -24.75 -1.56
CA ILE A 56 -11.00 -24.67 -2.75
C ILE A 56 -10.22 -23.97 -3.87
N VAL A 57 -10.34 -24.50 -5.08
CA VAL A 57 -9.97 -23.83 -6.31
C VAL A 57 -11.24 -23.65 -7.14
N ILE A 58 -11.53 -22.42 -7.54
CA ILE A 58 -12.62 -22.08 -8.45
C ILE A 58 -12.02 -21.73 -9.80
N LYS A 59 -12.43 -22.49 -10.82
CA LYS A 59 -12.01 -22.25 -12.20
C LYS A 59 -13.16 -21.65 -13.00
N LYS A 60 -12.90 -20.53 -13.68
CA LYS A 60 -13.85 -19.86 -14.59
C LYS A 60 -13.12 -19.38 -15.85
N PHE A 61 -13.54 -19.82 -17.04
CA PHE A 61 -13.09 -19.28 -18.34
C PHE A 61 -11.56 -19.11 -18.50
N GLY A 62 -10.79 -20.11 -18.10
CA GLY A 62 -9.32 -20.09 -18.26
C GLY A 62 -8.54 -19.39 -17.14
N SER A 63 -9.22 -18.82 -16.16
CA SER A 63 -8.64 -18.31 -14.91
C SER A 63 -9.01 -19.20 -13.74
N TYR A 64 -8.27 -19.08 -12.63
CA TYR A 64 -8.63 -19.73 -11.38
C TYR A 64 -8.27 -18.85 -10.18
N THR A 65 -9.04 -19.05 -9.10
CA THR A 65 -8.77 -18.50 -7.77
C THR A 65 -8.70 -19.63 -6.75
N PHE A 66 -8.04 -19.40 -5.63
CA PHE A 66 -7.93 -20.42 -4.58
C PHE A 66 -7.81 -19.78 -3.20
N ASP A 67 -8.31 -20.49 -2.17
CA ASP A 67 -8.39 -20.01 -0.77
C ASP A 67 -7.36 -20.68 0.16
N TYR A 68 -6.27 -21.24 -0.36
CA TYR A 68 -5.27 -21.97 0.44
C TYR A 68 -4.67 -21.13 1.56
N PHE A 69 -4.30 -19.91 1.27
CA PHE A 69 -3.66 -19.04 2.25
C PHE A 69 -4.63 -18.54 3.32
N ASP A 70 -5.89 -18.30 2.94
CA ASP A 70 -6.95 -17.94 3.88
C ASP A 70 -7.21 -19.09 4.86
N ARG A 71 -7.15 -20.35 4.38
CA ARG A 71 -7.26 -21.54 5.21
C ARG A 71 -6.09 -21.70 6.17
N ILE A 72 -4.87 -21.35 5.74
CA ILE A 72 -3.70 -21.33 6.63
C ILE A 72 -3.91 -20.32 7.75
N LEU A 73 -4.29 -19.09 7.43
CA LEU A 73 -4.53 -18.05 8.43
C LEU A 73 -5.61 -18.49 9.44
N LYS A 74 -6.71 -19.05 8.94
CA LYS A 74 -7.76 -19.59 9.79
C LYS A 74 -7.23 -20.64 10.76
N CYS A 75 -6.45 -21.61 10.26
CA CYS A 75 -5.84 -22.64 11.11
C CYS A 75 -4.89 -22.05 12.15
N GLU A 76 -4.07 -21.06 11.78
CA GLU A 76 -3.16 -20.40 12.72
C GLU A 76 -3.92 -19.60 13.77
N TYR A 77 -4.97 -18.88 13.38
CA TYR A 77 -5.84 -18.22 14.35
C TYR A 77 -6.50 -19.21 15.31
N GLU A 78 -7.06 -20.31 14.82
CA GLU A 78 -7.69 -21.35 15.64
C GLU A 78 -6.70 -21.97 16.66
N ASN A 79 -5.43 -22.06 16.29
CA ASN A 79 -4.35 -22.62 17.14
C ASN A 79 -3.62 -21.53 17.95
N SER A 80 -3.94 -20.27 17.79
CA SER A 80 -3.26 -19.17 18.48
C SER A 80 -3.63 -19.07 19.97
N SER A 81 -2.88 -18.28 20.71
CA SER A 81 -3.12 -18.03 22.13
C SER A 81 -4.45 -17.31 22.39
N ASN A 82 -4.97 -17.41 23.60
CA ASN A 82 -6.18 -16.68 23.99
C ASN A 82 -6.01 -15.16 23.88
N ASP A 83 -4.82 -14.64 24.07
CA ASP A 83 -4.50 -13.23 23.93
C ASP A 83 -4.70 -12.74 22.49
N ILE A 84 -4.26 -13.50 21.48
CA ILE A 84 -4.53 -13.22 20.08
C ILE A 84 -6.03 -13.31 19.79
N LYS A 85 -6.71 -14.34 20.28
CA LYS A 85 -8.15 -14.55 20.08
C LYS A 85 -9.02 -13.45 20.70
N GLN A 86 -8.57 -12.83 21.78
CA GLN A 86 -9.23 -11.68 22.39
C GLN A 86 -9.02 -10.37 21.62
N THR A 87 -7.97 -10.29 20.82
CA THR A 87 -7.67 -9.09 20.03
C THR A 87 -8.49 -9.04 18.73
N PHE A 88 -8.75 -10.18 18.11
CA PHE A 88 -9.41 -10.25 16.82
C PHE A 88 -10.77 -10.95 16.90
N GLU A 89 -11.77 -10.31 16.34
CA GLU A 89 -13.01 -10.96 15.92
C GLU A 89 -12.82 -11.47 14.49
N THR A 90 -13.34 -12.68 14.20
CA THR A 90 -13.17 -13.29 12.89
C THR A 90 -14.44 -13.22 12.08
N HIS A 91 -14.30 -12.99 10.79
CA HIS A 91 -15.37 -13.05 9.83
C HIS A 91 -14.94 -13.84 8.60
N GLU A 92 -15.81 -14.76 8.16
CA GLU A 92 -15.59 -15.58 6.97
C GLU A 92 -16.67 -15.24 5.94
N GLU A 93 -16.25 -14.97 4.72
CA GLU A 93 -17.20 -14.73 3.64
C GLU A 93 -16.68 -15.25 2.29
N TYR A 94 -17.61 -15.51 1.39
CA TYR A 94 -17.32 -15.69 -0.02
C TYR A 94 -17.76 -14.43 -0.76
N ASN A 95 -16.84 -13.82 -1.48
CA ASN A 95 -17.18 -12.67 -2.31
C ASN A 95 -18.01 -13.10 -3.54
N VAL A 96 -18.49 -12.12 -4.30
CA VAL A 96 -19.31 -12.34 -5.50
C VAL A 96 -18.61 -13.17 -6.59
N ASN A 97 -17.27 -13.29 -6.54
CA ASN A 97 -16.47 -14.11 -7.45
C ASN A 97 -16.28 -15.54 -6.93
N GLY A 98 -16.78 -15.84 -5.73
CA GLY A 98 -16.62 -17.12 -5.06
C GLY A 98 -15.23 -17.29 -4.42
N GLU A 99 -14.50 -16.21 -4.19
CA GLU A 99 -13.26 -16.18 -3.43
C GLU A 99 -13.59 -16.18 -1.94
N PHE A 100 -12.89 -16.99 -1.18
CA PHE A 100 -13.05 -17.04 0.26
C PHE A 100 -12.14 -15.99 0.89
N GLU A 101 -12.69 -15.20 1.80
CA GLU A 101 -11.96 -14.22 2.59
C GLU A 101 -12.09 -14.55 4.07
N TYR A 102 -10.96 -14.60 4.76
CA TYR A 102 -10.90 -14.72 6.20
C TYR A 102 -10.43 -13.39 6.78
N ASN A 103 -11.37 -12.67 7.38
CA ASN A 103 -11.13 -11.34 7.90
C ASN A 103 -10.87 -11.41 9.42
N LEU A 104 -9.80 -10.75 9.86
CA LEU A 104 -9.50 -10.48 11.26
C LEU A 104 -9.89 -9.04 11.55
N ASN A 105 -10.84 -8.82 12.44
CA ASN A 105 -11.30 -7.49 12.82
C ASN A 105 -10.78 -7.15 14.23
N ALA A 106 -10.20 -5.99 14.40
CA ALA A 106 -9.73 -5.49 15.69
C ALA A 106 -10.19 -4.04 15.90
N ASN A 107 -10.35 -3.64 17.16
CA ASN A 107 -10.70 -2.28 17.53
C ASN A 107 -9.48 -1.59 18.12
N ALA A 108 -9.20 -0.37 17.66
CA ALA A 108 -8.17 0.50 18.20
C ALA A 108 -8.77 1.82 18.63
N SER A 109 -8.37 2.32 19.79
CA SER A 109 -8.74 3.62 20.33
C SER A 109 -7.53 4.53 20.54
N SER A 110 -6.33 3.99 20.37
CA SER A 110 -5.05 4.68 20.54
C SER A 110 -4.00 4.19 19.56
N LEU A 111 -2.92 4.94 19.41
CA LEU A 111 -1.76 4.52 18.59
C LEU A 111 -1.06 3.27 19.17
N SER A 112 -1.11 3.08 20.49
CA SER A 112 -0.54 1.88 21.12
C SER A 112 -1.38 0.64 20.88
N ASP A 113 -2.69 0.76 20.70
CA ASP A 113 -3.54 -0.38 20.30
C ASP A 113 -3.14 -0.88 18.92
N ILE A 114 -2.80 0.04 18.00
CA ILE A 114 -2.32 -0.32 16.66
C ILE A 114 -1.04 -1.15 16.74
N ASP A 115 -0.06 -0.74 17.56
CA ASP A 115 1.17 -1.50 17.74
C ASP A 115 0.89 -2.92 18.21
N ASN A 116 0.03 -3.06 19.21
CA ASN A 116 -0.35 -4.37 19.76
C ASN A 116 -1.08 -5.24 18.72
N ILE A 117 -2.01 -4.67 17.97
CA ILE A 117 -2.75 -5.39 16.91
C ILE A 117 -1.79 -5.86 15.82
N VAL A 118 -0.93 -4.96 15.33
CA VAL A 118 0.05 -5.28 14.28
C VAL A 118 1.04 -6.34 14.78
N HIS A 119 1.54 -6.22 16.00
CA HIS A 119 2.42 -7.22 16.60
C HIS A 119 1.79 -8.62 16.60
N LYS A 120 0.56 -8.74 17.08
CA LYS A 120 -0.15 -10.02 17.12
C LYS A 120 -0.46 -10.57 15.74
N TYR A 121 -0.80 -9.71 14.79
CA TYR A 121 -0.97 -10.10 13.41
C TYR A 121 0.33 -10.66 12.80
N VAL A 122 1.45 -9.95 12.99
CA VAL A 122 2.75 -10.39 12.49
C VAL A 122 3.17 -11.71 13.09
N GLN A 123 2.93 -11.93 14.39
CA GLN A 123 3.19 -13.21 15.02
C GLN A 123 2.39 -14.36 14.35
N MET A 124 1.12 -14.16 14.09
CA MET A 124 0.28 -15.16 13.40
C MET A 124 0.79 -15.41 11.98
N ARG A 125 1.05 -14.33 11.23
CA ARG A 125 1.58 -14.39 9.87
C ARG A 125 2.88 -15.18 9.80
N ASP A 126 3.83 -14.89 10.69
CA ASP A 126 5.14 -15.51 10.67
C ASP A 126 5.07 -17.00 11.06
N ASN A 127 4.13 -17.37 11.93
CA ASN A 127 3.85 -18.78 12.27
C ASN A 127 3.22 -19.53 11.09
N ALA A 128 2.35 -18.87 10.33
CA ALA A 128 1.71 -19.48 9.16
C ALA A 128 2.69 -19.68 7.98
N GLY A 129 3.87 -19.05 8.02
CA GLY A 129 4.88 -19.10 6.96
C GLY A 129 4.79 -17.93 5.98
N LYS A 130 5.91 -17.60 5.35
CA LYS A 130 6.10 -16.35 4.57
C LYS A 130 5.50 -16.34 3.16
N HIS A 131 4.74 -17.35 2.76
CA HIS A 131 4.21 -17.47 1.41
C HIS A 131 2.73 -17.08 1.36
N PHE A 132 2.44 -15.78 1.40
CA PHE A 132 1.07 -15.33 1.47
C PHE A 132 0.57 -14.74 0.17
N GLY A 133 -0.51 -15.34 -0.34
CA GLY A 133 -1.33 -14.79 -1.38
C GLY A 133 -2.10 -13.55 -0.90
N TYR A 134 -2.66 -12.85 -1.83
CA TYR A 134 -3.11 -11.46 -1.78
C TYR A 134 -4.41 -11.17 -1.01
N ASN A 135 -5.00 -12.13 -0.27
CA ASN A 135 -6.38 -11.98 0.23
C ASN A 135 -6.52 -11.89 1.75
N TRP A 136 -5.44 -11.61 2.47
CA TRP A 136 -5.51 -11.51 3.93
C TRP A 136 -5.91 -10.11 4.36
N ASN A 137 -7.06 -10.01 5.00
CA ASN A 137 -7.53 -8.74 5.49
C ASN A 137 -7.47 -8.70 7.01
N VAL A 138 -6.72 -7.76 7.54
CA VAL A 138 -6.90 -7.31 8.92
C VAL A 138 -7.59 -5.96 8.86
N ASN A 139 -8.77 -5.88 9.41
CA ASN A 139 -9.52 -4.63 9.50
C ASN A 139 -9.33 -4.06 10.89
N ILE A 140 -8.83 -2.85 10.99
CA ILE A 140 -8.73 -2.14 12.26
C ILE A 140 -9.81 -1.05 12.27
N ASN A 141 -10.72 -1.16 13.23
CA ASN A 141 -11.74 -0.16 13.46
C ASN A 141 -11.22 0.92 14.40
N PHE A 142 -11.27 2.16 13.95
CA PHE A 142 -10.90 3.34 14.73
C PHE A 142 -12.14 4.21 14.94
N ASP A 143 -12.79 4.13 16.09
CA ASP A 143 -13.92 5.01 16.42
C ASP A 143 -14.91 5.21 15.25
N GLY A 144 -15.30 4.13 14.58
CA GLY A 144 -16.25 4.14 13.45
C GLY A 144 -15.65 4.28 12.06
N MET A 145 -14.32 4.37 11.94
CA MET A 145 -13.62 4.20 10.67
C MET A 145 -12.96 2.83 10.62
N THR A 146 -12.93 2.23 9.45
CA THR A 146 -12.28 0.93 9.26
C THR A 146 -11.12 1.09 8.29
N GLU A 147 -9.92 0.76 8.75
CA GLU A 147 -8.74 0.65 7.90
C GLU A 147 -8.38 -0.80 7.69
N LYS A 148 -8.02 -1.13 6.46
CA LYS A 148 -7.58 -2.47 6.10
C LYS A 148 -6.07 -2.54 6.10
N ILE A 149 -5.51 -3.49 6.88
CA ILE A 149 -4.13 -3.92 6.67
C ILE A 149 -4.17 -4.96 5.56
N TRP A 150 -3.77 -4.57 4.37
CA TRP A 150 -3.56 -5.51 3.29
C TRP A 150 -2.25 -6.25 3.53
N SER A 151 -2.28 -7.55 3.49
CA SER A 151 -1.05 -8.36 3.46
C SER A 151 -0.41 -8.30 2.07
N MET A 152 -0.10 -7.10 1.60
CA MET A 152 0.63 -6.98 0.35
C MET A 152 2.12 -7.11 0.63
N GLY A 153 2.63 -8.28 0.30
CA GLY A 153 4.04 -8.60 0.40
C GLY A 153 4.37 -9.32 1.71
N SER A 154 4.74 -10.57 1.57
CA SER A 154 5.22 -11.46 2.63
C SER A 154 6.41 -10.92 3.44
N ASN A 155 6.92 -9.75 3.15
CA ASN A 155 8.17 -9.20 3.67
C ASN A 155 8.04 -7.85 4.38
N GLU A 156 6.84 -7.24 4.44
CA GLU A 156 6.69 -5.98 5.17
C GLU A 156 6.89 -6.25 6.68
N ASP A 157 7.83 -5.52 7.28
CA ASP A 157 8.14 -5.65 8.70
C ASP A 157 7.07 -4.99 9.58
N GLU A 158 7.07 -5.38 10.86
CA GLU A 158 6.10 -4.92 11.84
C GLU A 158 6.09 -3.39 12.00
N GLU A 159 7.27 -2.77 12.00
CA GLU A 159 7.40 -1.32 12.18
C GLU A 159 6.81 -0.56 10.99
N SER A 160 7.06 -1.03 9.77
CA SER A 160 6.52 -0.45 8.54
C SER A 160 5.00 -0.52 8.50
N ILE A 161 4.42 -1.68 8.83
CA ILE A 161 2.95 -1.86 8.91
C ILE A 161 2.36 -0.92 9.96
N ALA A 162 2.89 -0.95 11.18
CA ALA A 162 2.38 -0.13 12.29
C ALA A 162 2.47 1.37 11.97
N ARG A 163 3.58 1.81 11.38
CA ARG A 163 3.77 3.20 10.98
C ARG A 163 2.74 3.63 9.92
N ARG A 164 2.52 2.82 8.90
CA ARG A 164 1.54 3.10 7.83
C ARG A 164 0.13 3.25 8.41
N VAL A 165 -0.32 2.29 9.20
CA VAL A 165 -1.65 2.31 9.82
C VAL A 165 -1.83 3.51 10.75
N LYS A 166 -0.81 3.86 11.53
CA LYS A 166 -0.83 5.07 12.38
C LYS A 166 -0.93 6.35 11.57
N CYS A 167 -0.19 6.44 10.46
CA CYS A 167 -0.29 7.61 9.57
C CYS A 167 -1.71 7.76 9.02
N GLU A 168 -2.31 6.69 8.52
CA GLU A 168 -3.68 6.70 7.98
C GLU A 168 -4.69 7.12 9.04
N TYR A 169 -4.58 6.56 10.25
CA TYR A 169 -5.45 6.94 11.37
C TYR A 169 -5.33 8.41 11.76
N VAL A 170 -4.09 8.89 11.96
CA VAL A 170 -3.86 10.30 12.36
C VAL A 170 -4.32 11.25 11.25
N VAL A 171 -4.02 10.96 10.00
CA VAL A 171 -4.45 11.78 8.84
C VAL A 171 -5.98 11.86 8.79
N ALA A 172 -6.66 10.74 8.91
CA ALA A 172 -8.12 10.71 8.86
C ALA A 172 -8.77 11.51 9.99
N LYS A 173 -8.25 11.38 11.23
CA LYS A 173 -8.76 12.12 12.39
C LYS A 173 -8.48 13.63 12.30
N VAL A 174 -7.26 14.02 11.94
CA VAL A 174 -6.89 15.44 11.83
C VAL A 174 -7.69 16.12 10.71
N ASN A 175 -7.84 15.47 9.57
CA ASN A 175 -8.65 15.99 8.46
C ASN A 175 -10.14 16.05 8.80
N GLY A 176 -10.63 15.15 9.65
CA GLY A 176 -11.99 15.19 10.21
C GLY A 176 -12.21 16.25 11.31
N GLY A 177 -11.17 17.03 11.66
CA GLY A 177 -11.24 18.07 12.69
C GLY A 177 -11.03 17.57 14.12
N ASP A 178 -10.72 16.30 14.32
CA ASP A 178 -10.48 15.68 15.63
C ASP A 178 -8.97 15.45 15.86
N ASN A 179 -8.26 16.51 16.19
CA ASN A 179 -6.83 16.44 16.51
C ASN A 179 -6.54 16.44 18.03
N THR A 180 -7.58 16.46 18.85
CA THR A 180 -7.44 16.60 20.31
C THR A 180 -6.89 15.34 20.98
N LYS A 181 -6.98 14.20 20.32
CA LYS A 181 -6.51 12.90 20.82
C LYS A 181 -5.01 12.69 20.68
N PHE A 182 -4.31 13.55 19.93
CA PHE A 182 -2.91 13.39 19.63
C PHE A 182 -2.05 14.48 20.23
N THR A 183 -0.87 14.09 20.71
CA THR A 183 0.17 15.03 21.11
C THR A 183 0.75 15.75 19.89
N ALA A 184 1.41 16.89 20.09
CA ALA A 184 2.10 17.60 19.02
C ALA A 184 3.20 16.75 18.37
N GLU A 185 3.84 15.89 19.14
CA GLU A 185 4.88 14.97 18.65
C GLU A 185 4.27 13.87 17.75
N GLU A 186 3.16 13.27 18.17
CA GLU A 186 2.45 12.25 17.35
C GLU A 186 1.94 12.86 16.05
N ILE A 187 1.38 14.06 16.08
CA ILE A 187 0.97 14.77 14.86
C ILE A 187 2.19 14.99 13.95
N THR A 188 3.29 15.49 14.48
CA THR A 188 4.51 15.72 13.71
C THR A 188 5.03 14.42 13.08
N ARG A 189 4.95 13.31 13.82
CA ARG A 189 5.47 12.01 13.39
C ARG A 189 4.59 11.31 12.37
N TYR A 190 3.27 11.38 12.49
CA TYR A 190 2.33 10.55 11.73
C TYR A 190 1.43 11.33 10.77
N TYR A 191 1.23 12.62 11.00
CA TYR A 191 0.39 13.41 10.12
C TYR A 191 1.16 13.88 8.89
N LYS A 192 0.81 13.32 7.75
CA LYS A 192 1.34 13.70 6.45
C LYS A 192 0.16 14.13 5.57
N PRO A 193 -0.22 15.41 5.57
CA PRO A 193 -1.35 15.87 4.77
C PRO A 193 -1.10 15.63 3.27
N TYR A 194 -2.17 15.37 2.53
CA TYR A 194 -2.11 15.17 1.09
C TYR A 194 -1.51 16.38 0.36
N SER A 195 -1.81 17.57 0.82
CA SER A 195 -1.32 18.81 0.20
C SER A 195 -0.79 19.76 1.26
N LEU A 196 0.24 20.52 0.89
CA LEU A 196 0.81 21.56 1.72
C LEU A 196 0.78 22.90 0.94
N LYS A 197 0.46 23.99 1.64
CA LYS A 197 0.73 25.33 1.15
C LYS A 197 2.23 25.60 1.16
N VAL A 198 2.73 26.20 0.10
CA VAL A 198 4.16 26.48 -0.05
C VAL A 198 4.45 27.94 0.29
N PHE A 199 5.47 28.13 1.10
CA PHE A 199 6.03 29.45 1.40
C PHE A 199 7.50 29.44 0.94
N ILE A 200 7.95 30.53 0.36
CA ILE A 200 9.36 30.74 0.02
C ILE A 200 9.87 31.94 0.84
N ASN A 201 10.85 31.70 1.71
CA ASN A 201 11.35 32.69 2.66
C ASN A 201 10.24 33.38 3.45
N GLY A 202 9.21 32.63 3.86
CA GLY A 202 8.06 33.11 4.64
C GLY A 202 6.95 33.80 3.82
N LYS A 203 7.13 33.99 2.51
CA LYS A 203 6.11 34.54 1.61
C LYS A 203 5.29 33.38 1.00
N GLU A 204 3.98 33.41 1.13
CA GLU A 204 3.09 32.43 0.51
C GLU A 204 3.16 32.50 -1.00
N VAL A 205 3.37 31.36 -1.65
CA VAL A 205 3.27 31.20 -3.09
C VAL A 205 2.01 30.39 -3.42
N TYR A 206 1.35 30.71 -4.55
CA TYR A 206 0.06 30.10 -4.91
C TYR A 206 0.11 28.61 -5.26
N THR A 207 1.19 27.95 -4.93
CA THR A 207 1.39 26.55 -5.29
C THR A 207 1.09 25.66 -4.11
N THR A 208 0.23 24.69 -4.35
CA THR A 208 0.01 23.59 -3.41
C THR A 208 0.81 22.40 -3.87
N ILE A 209 1.69 21.89 -3.05
CA ILE A 209 2.38 20.63 -3.30
C ILE A 209 1.51 19.48 -2.87
N MET A 210 1.64 18.36 -3.56
CA MET A 210 0.86 17.16 -3.32
C MET A 210 1.76 16.02 -2.90
N ASN A 211 1.30 15.22 -1.95
CA ASN A 211 1.88 13.93 -1.65
C ASN A 211 1.21 12.87 -2.53
N GLN A 212 1.90 12.44 -3.56
CA GLN A 212 1.36 11.45 -4.51
C GLN A 212 1.12 10.08 -3.87
N GLN A 213 1.86 9.73 -2.82
CA GLN A 213 1.70 8.43 -2.16
C GLN A 213 0.45 8.37 -1.29
N VAL A 214 0.01 9.48 -0.73
CA VAL A 214 -1.30 9.53 -0.02
C VAL A 214 -2.46 9.30 -0.98
N GLN A 215 -2.33 9.67 -2.26
CA GLN A 215 -3.35 9.36 -3.28
C GLN A 215 -3.37 7.89 -3.70
N GLN A 216 -2.23 7.22 -3.70
CA GLN A 216 -2.10 5.87 -4.27
C GLN A 216 -2.43 4.75 -3.30
N THR A 217 -3.03 5.05 -2.15
CA THR A 217 -3.44 4.07 -1.14
C THR A 217 -2.35 3.19 -0.56
N ALA A 218 -1.98 3.45 0.68
CA ALA A 218 -1.62 2.45 1.69
C ALA A 218 -0.37 1.58 1.52
N LEU A 219 0.49 1.78 0.52
CA LEU A 219 1.59 0.84 0.25
C LEU A 219 2.99 1.34 0.54
N TYR A 220 3.18 2.62 0.88
CA TYR A 220 4.51 3.22 0.94
C TYR A 220 4.77 3.97 2.23
N SER A 221 6.04 3.99 2.64
CA SER A 221 6.47 4.75 3.80
C SER A 221 6.22 6.24 3.59
N TYR A 222 5.48 6.85 4.50
CA TYR A 222 5.31 8.30 4.49
C TYR A 222 6.66 8.94 4.84
N SER A 223 7.31 9.55 3.86
CA SER A 223 8.55 10.31 4.05
C SER A 223 8.36 11.75 3.57
N GLU A 224 9.23 12.65 4.01
CA GLU A 224 9.26 14.03 3.50
C GLU A 224 9.66 14.10 2.02
N GLU A 225 10.20 13.01 1.48
CA GLU A 225 10.62 12.87 0.08
C GLU A 225 9.45 12.67 -0.87
N ASP A 226 8.25 12.31 -0.35
CA ASP A 226 7.08 11.97 -1.15
C ASP A 226 6.33 13.18 -1.70
N TYR A 227 6.67 14.38 -1.28
CA TYR A 227 6.05 15.59 -1.79
C TYR A 227 6.67 16.03 -3.11
N THR A 228 5.80 16.36 -4.06
CA THR A 228 6.17 16.95 -5.33
C THR A 228 5.53 18.30 -5.52
N MET A 229 6.19 19.20 -6.22
CA MET A 229 5.66 20.52 -6.55
C MET A 229 5.87 20.82 -8.04
N PRO A 230 5.00 21.64 -8.65
CA PRO A 230 5.22 22.08 -10.01
C PRO A 230 6.51 22.88 -10.14
N ILE A 231 7.29 22.61 -11.17
CA ILE A 231 8.53 23.36 -11.44
C ILE A 231 8.25 24.86 -11.63
N SER A 232 7.10 25.20 -12.17
CA SER A 232 6.69 26.62 -12.31
C SER A 232 6.71 27.39 -11.00
N ALA A 233 6.50 26.73 -9.87
CA ALA A 233 6.60 27.35 -8.54
C ALA A 233 8.02 27.79 -8.19
N LEU A 234 9.03 27.19 -8.78
CA LEU A 234 10.43 27.58 -8.59
C LEU A 234 10.73 28.95 -9.26
N GLY A 235 9.93 29.36 -10.24
CA GLY A 235 10.02 30.70 -10.85
C GLY A 235 9.72 31.85 -9.87
N GLU A 236 9.08 31.54 -8.72
CA GLU A 236 8.91 32.50 -7.63
C GLU A 236 10.20 32.73 -6.82
N ILE A 237 11.24 31.93 -7.05
CA ILE A 237 12.56 32.10 -6.47
C ILE A 237 13.39 32.92 -7.46
N GLU A 238 13.63 34.20 -7.17
CA GLU A 238 14.25 35.18 -8.06
C GLU A 238 15.57 34.72 -8.72
N VAL A 239 16.29 33.79 -8.09
CA VAL A 239 17.60 33.32 -8.57
C VAL A 239 17.51 31.99 -9.33
N VAL A 240 16.32 31.45 -9.54
CA VAL A 240 16.10 30.18 -10.24
C VAL A 240 15.59 30.46 -11.64
N GLN A 241 16.37 30.06 -12.63
CA GLN A 241 15.95 30.08 -14.04
C GLN A 241 15.63 28.66 -14.47
N ILE A 242 14.46 28.49 -15.08
CA ILE A 242 14.02 27.21 -15.59
C ILE A 242 14.10 27.23 -17.11
N THR A 243 14.89 26.32 -17.66
CA THR A 243 15.01 26.17 -19.10
C THR A 243 14.29 24.88 -19.51
N TYR A 244 13.26 25.03 -20.33
CA TYR A 244 12.54 23.91 -20.91
C TYR A 244 13.16 23.54 -22.26
N ASN A 245 13.64 22.31 -22.36
CA ASN A 245 13.89 21.75 -23.67
C ASN A 245 12.66 20.99 -24.13
N LYS A 246 11.97 21.52 -25.14
CA LYS A 246 10.69 21.02 -25.63
C LYS A 246 10.72 19.58 -26.16
N TYR A 247 11.92 19.02 -26.39
CA TYR A 247 12.11 17.76 -27.10
C TYR A 247 13.03 16.77 -26.39
N SER A 248 13.54 17.07 -25.22
CA SER A 248 14.41 16.15 -24.48
C SER A 248 14.15 16.22 -22.98
N MET A 249 13.86 15.09 -22.38
CA MET A 249 14.07 14.85 -20.95
C MET A 249 15.58 14.58 -20.74
N PRO A 250 16.18 15.02 -19.68
CA PRO A 250 15.67 15.67 -18.48
C PRO A 250 15.52 17.18 -18.59
N LEU A 251 14.66 17.73 -17.72
CA LEU A 251 14.54 19.17 -17.55
C LEU A 251 15.85 19.76 -17.01
N GLU A 252 16.17 20.93 -17.49
CA GLU A 252 17.34 21.69 -17.01
C GLU A 252 16.88 22.85 -16.12
N LEU A 253 17.40 22.91 -14.92
CA LEU A 253 17.19 23.98 -13.96
C LEU A 253 18.54 24.67 -13.71
N THR A 254 18.63 25.96 -13.94
CA THR A 254 19.84 26.74 -13.66
C THR A 254 19.65 27.50 -12.35
N PHE A 255 20.60 27.34 -11.45
CA PHE A 255 20.69 28.05 -10.19
C PHE A 255 22.13 28.51 -9.93
N LYS A 256 22.34 29.81 -9.73
CA LYS A 256 23.68 30.40 -9.52
C LYS A 256 24.70 29.89 -10.56
N ASP A 257 24.38 30.06 -11.83
CA ASP A 257 25.22 29.67 -12.97
C ASP A 257 25.54 28.16 -13.11
N LYS A 258 24.90 27.33 -12.33
CA LYS A 258 25.00 25.86 -12.45
C LYS A 258 23.72 25.30 -13.01
N THR A 259 23.86 24.46 -14.02
CA THR A 259 22.74 23.74 -14.62
C THR A 259 22.66 22.33 -14.05
N TYR A 260 21.47 21.97 -13.57
CA TYR A 260 21.14 20.67 -13.01
C TYR A 260 20.11 19.97 -13.91
N LYS A 261 20.34 18.70 -14.15
CA LYS A 261 19.37 17.86 -14.87
C LYS A 261 18.46 17.19 -13.86
N ILE A 262 17.17 17.44 -13.98
CA ILE A 262 16.15 16.86 -13.10
C ILE A 262 15.44 15.74 -13.86
N GLY A 263 15.51 14.52 -13.34
CA GLY A 263 14.70 13.42 -13.81
C GLY A 263 13.24 13.70 -13.45
N GLY A 264 12.39 13.91 -14.45
CA GLY A 264 10.95 14.06 -14.25
C GLY A 264 10.27 12.70 -14.33
N SER A 265 9.20 12.49 -13.54
CA SER A 265 8.22 11.46 -13.84
C SER A 265 7.67 11.72 -15.25
N THR A 266 7.66 10.69 -16.07
CA THR A 266 7.16 10.72 -17.45
C THR A 266 5.77 11.30 -17.49
N VAL A 267 5.64 12.46 -18.08
CA VAL A 267 4.34 13.02 -18.44
C VAL A 267 4.25 12.98 -19.96
N ASP A 268 3.10 12.50 -20.43
CA ASP A 268 2.78 12.44 -21.85
C ASP A 268 2.84 13.83 -22.46
N LEU A 269 3.83 14.07 -23.31
CA LEU A 269 4.16 15.39 -23.86
C LEU A 269 3.32 15.76 -25.08
N GLU A 270 2.46 14.88 -25.57
CA GLU A 270 1.73 15.15 -26.83
C GLU A 270 0.52 16.06 -26.66
N ASN A 271 -0.02 16.24 -25.46
CA ASN A 271 -1.33 16.90 -25.31
C ASN A 271 -1.48 17.97 -24.23
N SER A 272 -0.46 18.44 -23.52
CA SER A 272 -0.69 19.39 -22.44
C SER A 272 0.41 20.43 -22.21
N THR A 273 -0.01 21.63 -21.87
CA THR A 273 0.76 22.66 -21.13
C THR A 273 1.01 22.13 -19.72
N ILE A 274 2.06 21.36 -19.52
CA ILE A 274 2.21 20.52 -18.33
C ILE A 274 3.01 21.21 -17.26
N PRO A 275 2.56 21.21 -16.01
CA PRO A 275 3.46 21.38 -14.90
C PRO A 275 4.29 20.12 -14.76
N THR A 276 5.56 20.18 -15.08
CA THR A 276 6.48 19.15 -14.66
C THR A 276 6.67 19.29 -13.17
N TYR A 277 6.53 18.18 -12.46
CA TYR A 277 6.69 18.13 -11.01
C TYR A 277 8.12 17.75 -10.64
N VAL A 278 8.61 18.29 -9.55
CA VAL A 278 9.89 17.96 -8.96
C VAL A 278 9.68 17.54 -7.51
N GLU A 279 10.42 16.55 -7.08
CA GLU A 279 10.44 16.15 -5.67
C GLU A 279 11.02 17.28 -4.82
N VAL A 280 10.33 17.62 -3.75
CA VAL A 280 10.71 18.74 -2.88
C VAL A 280 12.12 18.53 -2.29
N GLN A 281 12.50 17.30 -1.97
CA GLN A 281 13.84 16.99 -1.47
C GLN A 281 14.97 17.28 -2.48
N THR A 282 14.68 17.19 -3.77
CA THR A 282 15.62 17.57 -4.83
C THR A 282 16.05 19.04 -4.70
N LEU A 283 15.17 19.92 -4.24
CA LEU A 283 15.49 21.34 -4.01
C LEU A 283 16.58 21.54 -2.95
N LYS A 284 16.58 20.72 -1.91
CA LYS A 284 17.63 20.74 -0.88
C LYS A 284 18.99 20.45 -1.49
N GLN A 285 19.05 19.52 -2.43
CA GLN A 285 20.28 19.13 -3.11
C GLN A 285 20.74 20.17 -4.15
N ILE A 286 19.81 20.73 -4.93
CA ILE A 286 20.10 21.61 -6.06
C ILE A 286 20.37 23.05 -5.59
N ILE A 287 19.47 23.59 -4.80
CA ILE A 287 19.52 25.01 -4.40
C ILE A 287 19.97 25.23 -2.96
N GLY A 288 20.31 24.17 -2.23
CA GLY A 288 20.72 24.25 -0.82
C GLY A 288 19.61 24.77 0.09
N ALA A 289 18.36 24.61 -0.29
CA ALA A 289 17.22 25.10 0.47
C ALA A 289 17.09 24.32 1.79
N LYS A 290 16.69 25.03 2.86
CA LYS A 290 16.19 24.41 4.08
C LYS A 290 14.68 24.21 3.93
N LEU A 291 14.20 23.01 4.16
CA LEU A 291 12.79 22.66 4.13
C LEU A 291 12.26 22.63 5.56
N GLU A 292 11.22 23.43 5.84
CA GLU A 292 10.58 23.52 7.15
C GLU A 292 9.13 23.11 7.03
N PHE A 293 8.83 21.85 7.40
CA PHE A 293 7.49 21.30 7.37
C PHE A 293 6.72 21.62 8.64
N ASN A 294 5.53 22.18 8.47
CA ASN A 294 4.53 22.30 9.54
C ASN A 294 3.25 21.59 9.11
N TYR A 295 3.18 20.31 9.40
CA TYR A 295 2.07 19.48 8.98
C TYR A 295 0.74 19.88 9.64
N LYS A 296 0.77 20.34 10.90
CA LYS A 296 -0.43 20.80 11.60
C LYS A 296 -1.09 21.98 10.89
N GLU A 297 -0.29 22.89 10.34
CA GLU A 297 -0.77 24.05 9.58
C GLU A 297 -0.84 23.77 8.08
N GLN A 298 -0.50 22.57 7.66
CA GLN A 298 -0.42 22.15 6.25
C GLN A 298 0.46 23.08 5.42
N LYS A 299 1.67 23.35 5.93
CA LYS A 299 2.60 24.31 5.32
C LYS A 299 3.98 23.69 5.12
N LEU A 300 4.62 24.10 4.02
CA LEU A 300 6.06 23.94 3.81
C LEU A 300 6.68 25.33 3.57
N ASN A 301 7.66 25.68 4.36
CA ASN A 301 8.49 26.85 4.10
C ASN A 301 9.84 26.43 3.50
N ILE A 302 10.10 26.89 2.29
CA ILE A 302 11.37 26.68 1.57
C ILE A 302 12.24 27.91 1.82
N VAL A 303 13.27 27.74 2.66
CA VAL A 303 14.20 28.81 2.98
C VAL A 303 15.42 28.72 2.05
N VAL A 304 15.57 29.73 1.19
CA VAL A 304 16.70 29.86 0.27
C VAL A 304 17.57 31.00 0.76
N LYS A 305 18.91 30.75 0.86
CA LYS A 305 19.91 31.74 1.28
C LYS A 305 20.54 32.44 0.09
#